data_6916eefc874826b524d5b7dfcdb4c4e8
#
_entry.id   6916eefc874826b524d5b7dfcdb4c4e8
#
_cell.length_a   1.000
_cell.length_b   1.000
_cell.length_c   1.000
_cell.angle_alpha   90.00
_cell.angle_beta   90.00
_cell.angle_gamma   90.00
#
_symmetry.space_group_name_H-M   'P 1'
#
loop_
_entity.id
_entity.type
_entity.pdbx_description
1 polymer ?
#
loop_
_entity_poly.entity_id
_entity_poly.type
_entity_poly.pdbx_seq_one_letter_code
_entity_poly.pdbx_strand_id
1 'polypeptide(L)'
;QNHGGYSYSGDDFKNMEYVTEAVRQEFQGMRILNGALYNVNMQSVEEDISNTNQYLTCANLSDKAFEYLIRELENSSQKTIVLMFGDHQPGVMISEHYVDVNEEIDPDYTVPYILWANYDVTFDAPDYISVNYLSAVLKKNANLGLTAWDQFRLEQMAEYPVVTERFILDKDGNSVGKGALKDYEYLQYMRLFEQ
;
A
#
# COMPACT_ATOMS: atom_id res chain seq x y z
N GLN A 1 14.67 4.41 6.38
CA GLN A 1 13.58 3.43 6.58
C GLN A 1 12.57 4.04 7.55
N ASN A 2 11.39 4.44 7.05
CA ASN A 2 10.36 5.15 7.82
C ASN A 2 9.44 4.12 8.50
N HIS A 3 9.99 3.32 9.39
CA HIS A 3 9.28 2.29 10.11
C HIS A 3 8.67 2.82 11.41
N GLY A 4 7.61 2.20 11.93
CA GLY A 4 6.95 2.56 13.16
C GLY A 4 7.87 2.74 14.37
N GLY A 5 7.36 3.35 15.43
CA GLY A 5 8.13 3.86 16.56
C GLY A 5 8.48 5.34 16.35
N TYR A 6 7.53 6.12 15.86
CA TYR A 6 7.62 7.54 15.52
C TYR A 6 7.97 8.40 16.73
N SER A 7 9.23 8.34 17.17
CA SER A 7 9.77 9.16 18.27
C SER A 7 11.03 9.93 17.82
N TYR A 8 10.97 10.53 16.63
CA TYR A 8 12.07 11.28 16.09
C TYR A 8 12.23 12.64 16.77
N SER A 9 13.43 12.96 17.21
CA SER A 9 13.81 14.22 17.85
C SER A 9 14.82 14.97 16.96
N GLY A 10 14.41 15.43 15.81
CA GLY A 10 15.24 16.25 14.93
C GLY A 10 14.59 17.61 14.66
N ASP A 11 15.37 18.60 14.22
CA ASP A 11 14.81 19.91 13.86
C ASP A 11 13.88 19.83 12.67
N ASP A 12 14.06 18.85 11.78
CA ASP A 12 13.18 18.56 10.64
C ASP A 12 11.76 18.14 11.07
N PHE A 13 11.58 17.70 12.32
CA PHE A 13 10.31 17.21 12.86
C PHE A 13 9.62 18.18 13.81
N LYS A 14 10.30 19.26 14.23
CA LYS A 14 9.80 20.17 15.28
C LYS A 14 8.68 21.10 14.85
N ASN A 15 8.49 21.33 13.54
CA ASN A 15 7.58 22.36 13.03
C ASN A 15 6.62 21.88 11.94
N MET A 16 6.49 20.58 11.71
CA MET A 16 5.56 20.06 10.71
C MET A 16 4.25 19.67 11.37
N GLU A 17 3.24 20.52 11.23
CA GLU A 17 1.90 20.29 11.72
C GLU A 17 0.97 19.99 10.53
N TYR A 18 0.75 18.69 10.26
CA TYR A 18 -0.17 18.23 9.24
C TYR A 18 -1.59 18.04 9.78
N VAL A 19 -1.73 17.73 11.05
CA VAL A 19 -3.02 17.60 11.72
C VAL A 19 -3.47 18.98 12.18
N THR A 20 -4.38 19.60 11.44
CA THR A 20 -4.95 20.91 11.78
C THR A 20 -5.86 20.83 13.01
N GLU A 21 -6.18 21.97 13.61
CA GLU A 21 -7.13 22.05 14.72
C GLU A 21 -8.52 21.49 14.36
N ALA A 22 -8.98 21.69 13.12
CA ALA A 22 -10.23 21.14 12.64
C ALA A 22 -10.24 19.60 12.66
N VAL A 23 -9.16 18.98 12.13
CA VAL A 23 -8.97 17.52 12.14
C VAL A 23 -8.83 17.02 13.59
N ARG A 24 -8.11 17.76 14.44
CA ARG A 24 -7.96 17.46 15.87
C ARG A 24 -9.31 17.42 16.61
N GLN A 25 -10.21 18.37 16.31
CA GLN A 25 -11.57 18.41 16.88
C GLN A 25 -12.44 17.27 16.35
N GLU A 26 -12.29 16.91 15.09
CA GLU A 26 -13.01 15.78 14.49
C GLU A 26 -12.61 14.47 15.16
N PHE A 27 -11.31 14.21 15.36
CA PHE A 27 -10.84 13.03 16.09
C PHE A 27 -11.35 12.97 17.52
N GLN A 28 -11.39 14.10 18.22
CA GLN A 28 -11.96 14.20 19.57
C GLN A 28 -13.46 13.89 19.55
N GLY A 29 -14.19 14.43 18.56
CA GLY A 29 -15.63 14.20 18.37
C GLY A 29 -15.98 12.74 18.11
N MET A 30 -15.20 12.07 17.27
CA MET A 30 -15.42 10.66 16.93
C MET A 30 -15.14 9.72 18.11
N ARG A 31 -14.14 10.00 18.91
CA ARG A 31 -13.90 9.24 20.14
C ARG A 31 -14.98 9.46 21.19
N ILE A 32 -15.62 10.63 21.21
CA ILE A 32 -16.78 10.90 22.09
C ILE A 32 -18.04 10.19 21.60
N LEU A 33 -18.30 10.09 20.29
CA LEU A 33 -19.45 9.37 19.73
C LEU A 33 -19.30 7.84 19.88
N ASN A 34 -18.12 7.31 19.70
CA ASN A 34 -17.77 5.92 19.98
C ASN A 34 -17.45 5.68 21.47
N GLY A 35 -17.26 6.75 22.23
CA GLY A 35 -16.66 6.79 23.57
C GLY A 35 -17.59 6.43 24.72
N ALA A 36 -18.78 5.93 24.44
CA ALA A 36 -19.55 5.22 25.49
C ALA A 36 -18.80 3.96 26.02
N LEU A 37 -17.74 3.54 25.34
CA LEU A 37 -16.94 2.34 25.67
C LEU A 37 -15.48 2.62 26.03
N TYR A 38 -14.96 3.83 25.82
CA TYR A 38 -13.56 4.15 26.11
C TYR A 38 -13.46 5.40 26.99
N ASN A 39 -12.87 5.27 28.17
CA ASN A 39 -12.35 6.41 28.92
C ASN A 39 -11.32 7.11 28.02
N VAL A 40 -11.73 8.19 27.36
CA VAL A 40 -10.84 8.98 26.51
C VAL A 40 -9.80 9.64 27.39
N ASN A 41 -8.62 9.05 27.44
CA ASN A 41 -7.48 9.72 28.02
C ASN A 41 -7.00 10.76 27.00
N MET A 42 -7.15 12.05 27.31
CA MET A 42 -6.70 13.15 26.45
C MET A 42 -5.20 13.05 26.12
N GLN A 43 -4.41 12.47 27.00
CA GLN A 43 -2.99 12.22 26.75
C GLN A 43 -2.78 11.24 25.60
N SER A 44 -3.62 10.24 25.46
CA SER A 44 -3.54 9.28 24.34
C SER A 44 -3.91 9.93 23.00
N VAL A 45 -4.82 10.89 22.98
CA VAL A 45 -5.19 11.65 21.77
C VAL A 45 -4.03 12.51 21.28
N GLU A 46 -3.35 13.24 22.18
CA GLU A 46 -2.19 14.05 21.81
C GLU A 46 -1.01 13.19 21.34
N GLU A 47 -0.82 12.01 21.91
CA GLU A 47 0.19 11.05 21.46
C GLU A 47 -0.12 10.53 20.06
N ASP A 48 -1.37 10.17 19.78
CA ASP A 48 -1.82 9.70 18.45
C ASP A 48 -1.66 10.80 17.38
N ILE A 49 -1.98 12.06 17.71
CA ILE A 49 -1.77 13.21 16.84
C ILE A 49 -0.27 13.43 16.59
N SER A 50 0.55 13.34 17.61
CA SER A 50 2.01 13.44 17.48
C SER A 50 2.57 12.35 16.57
N ASN A 51 2.15 11.10 16.77
CA ASN A 51 2.58 9.97 15.95
C ASN A 51 2.13 10.14 14.50
N THR A 52 0.90 10.61 14.28
CA THR A 52 0.38 10.89 12.93
C THR A 52 1.18 11.99 12.23
N ASN A 53 1.50 13.10 12.92
CA ASN A 53 2.33 14.16 12.36
C ASN A 53 3.74 13.67 12.01
N GLN A 54 4.34 12.84 12.84
CA GLN A 54 5.65 12.24 12.55
C GLN A 54 5.59 11.29 11.37
N TYR A 55 4.56 10.46 11.28
CA TYR A 55 4.34 9.59 10.12
C TYR A 55 4.24 10.41 8.82
N LEU A 56 3.39 11.45 8.79
CA LEU A 56 3.21 12.31 7.62
C LEU A 56 4.49 13.07 7.25
N THR A 57 5.30 13.45 8.24
CA THR A 57 6.63 14.01 8.01
C THR A 57 7.55 12.99 7.32
N CYS A 58 7.58 11.76 7.81
CA CYS A 58 8.35 10.68 7.19
C CYS A 58 7.86 10.37 5.77
N ALA A 59 6.54 10.35 5.55
CA ALA A 59 5.95 10.15 4.22
C ALA A 59 6.39 11.27 3.25
N ASN A 60 6.34 12.53 3.69
CA ASN A 60 6.81 13.67 2.88
C ASN A 60 8.30 13.60 2.55
N LEU A 61 9.13 13.16 3.50
CA LEU A 61 10.56 12.94 3.24
C LEU A 61 10.81 11.79 2.27
N SER A 62 10.02 10.72 2.36
CA SER A 62 10.07 9.61 1.40
C SER A 62 9.66 10.04 0.01
N ASP A 63 8.61 10.86 -0.11
CA ASP A 63 8.15 11.44 -1.37
C ASP A 63 9.22 12.30 -2.03
N LYS A 64 9.88 13.17 -1.28
CA LYS A 64 11.02 13.96 -1.76
C LYS A 64 12.21 13.10 -2.20
N ALA A 65 12.49 12.02 -1.48
CA ALA A 65 13.55 11.09 -1.86
C ALA A 65 13.18 10.33 -3.15
N PHE A 66 11.91 9.98 -3.30
CA PHE A 66 11.39 9.36 -4.53
C PHE A 66 11.43 10.35 -5.70
N GLU A 67 11.03 11.60 -5.51
CA GLU A 67 11.16 12.67 -6.51
C GLU A 67 12.62 12.81 -6.98
N TYR A 68 13.57 12.84 -6.05
CA TYR A 68 15.00 12.89 -6.38
C TYR A 68 15.42 11.68 -7.23
N LEU A 69 15.03 10.47 -6.84
CA LEU A 69 15.32 9.24 -7.60
C LEU A 69 14.76 9.33 -9.02
N ILE A 70 13.51 9.75 -9.18
CA ILE A 70 12.86 9.88 -10.49
C ILE A 70 13.62 10.87 -11.38
N ARG A 71 14.01 12.05 -10.86
CA ARG A 71 14.80 13.03 -11.60
C ARG A 71 16.16 12.50 -12.09
N GLU A 72 16.85 11.72 -11.25
CA GLU A 72 18.12 11.09 -11.63
C GLU A 72 17.91 10.05 -12.75
N LEU A 73 16.83 9.27 -12.65
CA LEU A 73 16.49 8.25 -13.64
C LEU A 73 16.01 8.85 -14.96
N GLU A 74 15.28 9.99 -14.94
CA GLU A 74 14.89 10.74 -16.15
C GLU A 74 16.09 11.18 -16.98
N ASN A 75 17.18 11.56 -16.32
CA ASN A 75 18.42 11.97 -16.96
C ASN A 75 19.33 10.80 -17.35
N SER A 76 18.96 9.58 -17.00
CA SER A 76 19.75 8.38 -17.32
C SER A 76 19.49 7.91 -18.76
N SER A 77 20.54 7.55 -19.47
CA SER A 77 20.45 6.90 -20.79
C SER A 77 20.04 5.43 -20.70
N GLN A 78 20.10 4.84 -19.51
CA GLN A 78 19.70 3.46 -19.27
C GLN A 78 18.18 3.37 -19.13
N LYS A 79 17.53 2.55 -19.94
CA LYS A 79 16.11 2.26 -19.80
C LYS A 79 15.82 1.65 -18.44
N THR A 80 15.01 2.33 -17.65
CA THR A 80 14.68 1.93 -16.29
C THR A 80 13.17 1.96 -16.09
N ILE A 81 12.64 0.94 -15.45
CA ILE A 81 11.27 0.88 -14.95
C ILE A 81 11.30 0.74 -13.42
N VAL A 82 10.43 1.45 -12.75
CA VAL A 82 10.30 1.46 -11.29
C VAL A 82 8.91 0.98 -10.90
N LEU A 83 8.86 0.03 -9.99
CA LEU A 83 7.67 -0.35 -9.25
C LEU A 83 7.89 0.04 -7.79
N MET A 84 7.09 0.96 -7.28
CA MET A 84 7.04 1.32 -5.86
C MET A 84 5.68 0.91 -5.29
N PHE A 85 5.65 0.39 -4.08
CA PHE A 85 4.41 0.05 -3.38
C PHE A 85 4.61 0.12 -1.87
N GLY A 86 3.52 0.35 -1.12
CA GLY A 86 3.51 0.23 0.33
C GLY A 86 3.59 -1.23 0.76
N ASP A 87 4.18 -1.49 1.91
CA ASP A 87 4.22 -2.82 2.52
C ASP A 87 2.99 -3.09 3.41
N HIS A 88 2.49 -2.07 4.10
CA HIS A 88 1.29 -2.11 4.91
C HIS A 88 0.81 -0.69 5.25
N GLN A 89 -0.39 -0.56 5.76
CA GLN A 89 -0.90 0.70 6.30
C GLN A 89 -0.13 1.11 7.57
N PRO A 90 0.03 2.42 7.80
CA PRO A 90 0.62 2.90 9.04
C PRO A 90 -0.32 2.62 10.22
N GLY A 91 0.24 2.18 11.36
CA GLY A 91 -0.52 2.00 12.59
C GLY A 91 -0.79 3.34 13.30
N VAL A 92 -1.29 4.35 12.57
CA VAL A 92 -1.65 5.67 13.12
C VAL A 92 -3.12 5.96 12.85
N MET A 93 -3.75 6.76 13.72
CA MET A 93 -5.19 7.02 13.74
C MET A 93 -5.76 7.51 12.39
N ILE A 94 -4.98 8.25 11.61
CA ILE A 94 -5.43 8.85 10.34
C ILE A 94 -5.74 7.79 9.26
N SER A 95 -5.13 6.60 9.35
CA SER A 95 -5.38 5.53 8.38
C SER A 95 -6.82 5.00 8.42
N GLU A 96 -7.51 5.15 9.55
CA GLU A 96 -8.88 4.67 9.71
C GLU A 96 -9.93 5.55 9.01
N HIS A 97 -9.57 6.77 8.53
CA HIS A 97 -10.57 7.77 8.14
C HIS A 97 -10.43 8.34 6.73
N TYR A 98 -9.29 8.18 6.08
CA TYR A 98 -8.99 8.86 4.82
C TYR A 98 -8.76 7.92 3.63
N VAL A 99 -9.03 6.65 3.78
CA VAL A 99 -8.92 5.71 2.66
C VAL A 99 -10.30 5.60 2.02
N ASP A 100 -10.49 6.36 0.93
CA ASP A 100 -11.64 6.19 0.03
C ASP A 100 -11.38 4.95 -0.81
N VAL A 101 -11.64 3.79 -0.23
CA VAL A 101 -11.54 2.50 -0.89
C VAL A 101 -12.94 1.98 -1.18
N ASN A 102 -13.05 1.22 -2.25
CA ASN A 102 -14.22 0.41 -2.52
C ASN A 102 -14.66 -0.30 -1.22
N GLU A 103 -15.92 -0.10 -0.80
CA GLU A 103 -16.47 -0.64 0.46
C GLU A 103 -16.27 -2.16 0.61
N GLU A 104 -16.02 -2.88 -0.50
CA GLU A 104 -15.74 -4.32 -0.53
C GLU A 104 -14.28 -4.67 -0.22
N ILE A 105 -13.36 -3.69 -0.25
CA ILE A 105 -11.94 -3.87 0.01
C ILE A 105 -11.60 -3.28 1.37
N ASP A 106 -11.12 -4.12 2.28
CA ASP A 106 -10.71 -3.70 3.62
C ASP A 106 -9.56 -2.67 3.52
N PRO A 107 -9.78 -1.41 3.95
CA PRO A 107 -8.79 -0.35 3.85
C PRO A 107 -7.49 -0.66 4.59
N ASP A 108 -7.54 -1.44 5.67
CA ASP A 108 -6.37 -1.80 6.47
C ASP A 108 -5.32 -2.60 5.66
N TYR A 109 -5.75 -3.23 4.55
CA TYR A 109 -4.88 -4.03 3.69
C TYR A 109 -4.60 -3.38 2.33
N THR A 110 -5.05 -2.14 2.13
CA THR A 110 -4.88 -1.42 0.86
C THR A 110 -3.72 -0.44 0.95
N VAL A 111 -2.78 -0.55 0.04
CA VAL A 111 -1.61 0.34 -0.07
C VAL A 111 -1.45 0.83 -1.50
N PRO A 112 -0.92 2.03 -1.73
CA PRO A 112 -0.69 2.52 -3.07
C PRO A 112 0.43 1.75 -3.76
N TYR A 113 0.34 1.62 -5.08
CA TYR A 113 1.46 1.22 -5.92
C TYR A 113 1.61 2.17 -7.11
N ILE A 114 2.85 2.32 -7.59
CA ILE A 114 3.23 3.20 -8.69
C ILE A 114 4.11 2.41 -9.67
N LEU A 115 3.77 2.50 -10.96
CA LEU A 115 4.63 2.09 -12.05
C LEU A 115 5.11 3.33 -12.79
N TRP A 116 6.41 3.45 -12.99
CA TRP A 116 7.03 4.55 -13.72
C TRP A 116 8.18 4.04 -14.60
N ALA A 117 8.41 4.71 -15.73
CA ALA A 117 9.57 4.40 -16.58
C ALA A 117 10.14 5.68 -17.20
N ASN A 118 11.44 5.70 -17.45
CA ASN A 118 12.13 6.79 -18.17
C ASN A 118 12.13 6.61 -19.68
N TYR A 119 11.32 5.75 -20.21
CA TYR A 119 11.15 5.49 -21.65
C TYR A 119 9.68 5.29 -21.97
N ASP A 120 9.33 5.37 -23.25
CA ASP A 120 7.95 5.24 -23.70
C ASP A 120 7.45 3.79 -23.48
N VAL A 121 6.45 3.67 -22.60
CA VAL A 121 5.77 2.41 -22.25
C VAL A 121 4.33 2.69 -21.83
N THR A 122 3.40 1.93 -22.36
CA THR A 122 2.00 1.95 -21.89
C THR A 122 1.84 0.88 -20.82
N PHE A 123 1.53 1.32 -19.59
CA PHE A 123 1.32 0.39 -18.48
C PHE A 123 -0.03 -0.32 -18.60
N ASP A 124 0.03 -1.65 -18.48
CA ASP A 124 -1.12 -2.55 -18.40
C ASP A 124 -1.13 -3.17 -16.99
N ALA A 125 -1.87 -2.54 -16.09
CA ALA A 125 -2.02 -2.95 -14.71
C ALA A 125 -3.41 -2.54 -14.20
N PRO A 126 -4.10 -3.38 -13.39
CA PRO A 126 -5.40 -3.05 -12.83
C PRO A 126 -5.27 -2.00 -11.71
N ASP A 127 -6.38 -1.28 -11.41
CA ASP A 127 -6.44 -0.32 -10.32
C ASP A 127 -6.22 -1.00 -8.95
N TYR A 128 -6.75 -2.20 -8.77
CA TYR A 128 -6.55 -3.03 -7.58
C TYR A 128 -5.83 -4.33 -7.95
N ILE A 129 -4.78 -4.64 -7.21
CA ILE A 129 -3.94 -5.80 -7.47
C ILE A 129 -3.33 -6.33 -6.17
N SER A 130 -3.29 -7.63 -6.01
CA SER A 130 -2.56 -8.23 -4.90
C SER A 130 -1.05 -8.23 -5.12
N VAL A 131 -0.31 -8.03 -4.04
CA VAL A 131 1.17 -7.91 -4.04
C VAL A 131 1.86 -9.10 -4.71
N ASN A 132 1.29 -10.30 -4.61
CA ASN A 132 1.82 -11.53 -5.21
C ASN A 132 1.89 -11.50 -6.75
N TYR A 133 1.13 -10.62 -7.42
CA TYR A 133 1.15 -10.44 -8.87
C TYR A 133 2.11 -9.35 -9.35
N LEU A 134 2.48 -8.40 -8.49
CA LEU A 134 3.23 -7.19 -8.87
C LEU A 134 4.52 -7.50 -9.65
N SER A 135 5.27 -8.52 -9.27
CA SER A 135 6.50 -8.87 -9.99
C SER A 135 6.26 -9.41 -11.40
N ALA A 136 5.14 -10.12 -11.63
CA ALA A 136 4.76 -10.57 -12.97
C ALA A 136 4.27 -9.40 -13.84
N VAL A 137 3.50 -8.48 -13.26
CA VAL A 137 3.06 -7.24 -13.90
C VAL A 137 4.26 -6.37 -14.28
N LEU A 138 5.23 -6.19 -13.37
CA LEU A 138 6.45 -5.44 -13.67
C LEU A 138 7.21 -6.05 -14.87
N LYS A 139 7.43 -7.36 -14.87
CA LYS A 139 8.12 -8.05 -15.98
C LYS A 139 7.38 -7.91 -17.30
N LYS A 140 6.04 -8.06 -17.30
CA LYS A 140 5.20 -7.88 -18.48
C LYS A 140 5.36 -6.46 -19.05
N ASN A 141 5.21 -5.43 -18.22
CA ASN A 141 5.31 -4.04 -18.64
C ASN A 141 6.73 -3.65 -19.07
N ALA A 142 7.76 -4.24 -18.46
CA ALA A 142 9.16 -4.06 -18.84
C ALA A 142 9.55 -4.85 -20.11
N ASN A 143 8.63 -5.63 -20.68
CA ASN A 143 8.89 -6.54 -21.81
C ASN A 143 10.05 -7.51 -21.54
N LEU A 144 10.12 -8.02 -20.32
CA LEU A 144 11.09 -9.03 -19.90
C LEU A 144 10.52 -10.43 -20.17
N GLY A 145 11.41 -11.41 -20.29
CA GLY A 145 11.02 -12.80 -20.44
C GLY A 145 10.18 -13.30 -19.26
N LEU A 146 8.98 -13.80 -19.53
CA LEU A 146 8.09 -14.37 -18.53
C LEU A 146 8.38 -15.86 -18.35
N THR A 147 8.51 -16.31 -17.12
CA THR A 147 8.49 -17.74 -16.79
C THR A 147 7.08 -18.30 -16.87
N ALA A 148 6.93 -19.62 -16.92
CA ALA A 148 5.60 -20.26 -16.83
C ALA A 148 4.85 -19.86 -15.55
N TRP A 149 5.57 -19.64 -14.44
CA TRP A 149 5.01 -19.13 -13.20
C TRP A 149 4.52 -17.69 -13.32
N ASP A 150 5.26 -16.82 -13.99
CA ASP A 150 4.81 -15.44 -14.25
C ASP A 150 3.56 -15.41 -15.13
N GLN A 151 3.50 -16.24 -16.17
CA GLN A 151 2.33 -16.37 -17.04
C GLN A 151 1.11 -16.85 -16.25
N PHE A 152 1.26 -17.92 -15.48
CA PHE A 152 0.20 -18.45 -14.62
C PHE A 152 -0.32 -17.38 -13.65
N ARG A 153 0.56 -16.59 -13.01
CA ARG A 153 0.12 -15.50 -12.12
C ARG A 153 -0.64 -14.40 -12.85
N LEU A 154 -0.26 -14.05 -14.06
CA LEU A 154 -0.97 -13.07 -14.88
C LEU A 154 -2.35 -13.59 -15.29
N GLU A 155 -2.48 -14.87 -15.60
CA GLU A 155 -3.76 -15.52 -15.89
C GLU A 155 -4.66 -15.55 -14.65
N GLN A 156 -4.09 -15.89 -13.49
CA GLN A 156 -4.84 -15.86 -12.22
C GLN A 156 -5.27 -14.43 -11.84
N MET A 157 -4.40 -13.43 -12.05
CA MET A 157 -4.73 -12.03 -11.82
C MET A 157 -5.89 -11.56 -12.71
N ALA A 158 -5.97 -12.02 -13.96
CA ALA A 158 -7.04 -11.63 -14.86
C ALA A 158 -8.42 -12.13 -14.39
N GLU A 159 -8.48 -13.22 -13.65
CA GLU A 159 -9.73 -13.76 -13.08
C GLU A 159 -9.94 -13.34 -11.62
N TYR A 160 -8.85 -13.23 -10.84
CA TYR A 160 -8.87 -12.92 -9.40
C TYR A 160 -7.81 -11.87 -9.07
N PRO A 161 -8.03 -10.59 -9.40
CA PRO A 161 -7.05 -9.53 -9.19
C PRO A 161 -6.74 -9.27 -7.71
N VAL A 162 -7.72 -9.51 -6.83
CA VAL A 162 -7.57 -9.31 -5.39
C VAL A 162 -7.63 -10.63 -4.65
N VAL A 163 -6.52 -10.98 -4.01
CA VAL A 163 -6.36 -12.20 -3.20
C VAL A 163 -5.76 -11.82 -1.87
N THR A 164 -6.53 -11.99 -0.80
CA THR A 164 -6.09 -11.74 0.58
C THR A 164 -6.26 -13.00 1.41
N GLU A 165 -5.80 -12.98 2.65
CA GLU A 165 -6.05 -14.07 3.60
C GLU A 165 -7.56 -14.22 3.89
N ARG A 166 -8.32 -13.11 3.86
CA ARG A 166 -9.72 -13.07 4.30
C ARG A 166 -10.69 -13.30 3.15
N PHE A 167 -10.43 -12.73 1.98
CA PHE A 167 -11.33 -12.77 0.84
C PHE A 167 -10.57 -12.80 -0.48
N ILE A 168 -11.26 -13.23 -1.52
CA ILE A 168 -10.81 -13.21 -2.91
C ILE A 168 -11.90 -12.52 -3.71
N LEU A 169 -11.52 -11.53 -4.53
CA LEU A 169 -12.46 -10.90 -5.46
C LEU A 169 -12.13 -11.37 -6.88
N ASP A 170 -13.19 -11.71 -7.64
CA ASP A 170 -13.09 -11.95 -9.06
C ASP A 170 -12.96 -10.62 -9.84
N LYS A 171 -12.78 -10.72 -11.14
CA LYS A 171 -12.65 -9.57 -12.06
C LYS A 171 -13.86 -8.64 -12.07
N ASP A 172 -15.02 -9.13 -11.63
CA ASP A 172 -16.28 -8.37 -11.57
C ASP A 172 -16.51 -7.78 -10.16
N GLY A 173 -15.56 -7.96 -9.24
CA GLY A 173 -15.60 -7.46 -7.87
C GLY A 173 -16.37 -8.35 -6.90
N ASN A 174 -16.83 -9.53 -7.30
CA ASN A 174 -17.59 -10.41 -6.44
C ASN A 174 -16.67 -11.23 -5.53
N SER A 175 -17.06 -11.41 -4.28
CA SER A 175 -16.34 -12.29 -3.35
C SER A 175 -16.54 -13.76 -3.72
N VAL A 176 -15.43 -14.49 -3.87
CA VAL A 176 -15.43 -15.93 -4.18
C VAL A 176 -14.77 -16.74 -3.07
N GLY A 177 -15.12 -18.03 -3.00
CA GLY A 177 -14.56 -18.91 -1.98
C GLY A 177 -13.09 -19.27 -2.23
N LYS A 178 -12.33 -19.56 -1.17
CA LYS A 178 -10.90 -19.96 -1.24
C LYS A 178 -10.64 -21.13 -2.20
N GLY A 179 -11.64 -21.97 -2.47
CA GLY A 179 -11.52 -23.06 -3.45
C GLY A 179 -11.22 -22.61 -4.89
N ALA A 180 -11.42 -21.33 -5.22
CA ALA A 180 -11.08 -20.75 -6.53
C ALA A 180 -9.56 -20.75 -6.81
N LEU A 181 -8.72 -20.77 -5.78
CA LEU A 181 -7.26 -20.70 -5.88
C LEU A 181 -6.53 -22.02 -5.63
N LYS A 182 -7.20 -23.18 -5.70
CA LYS A 182 -6.55 -24.48 -5.40
C LYS A 182 -5.31 -24.75 -6.24
N ASP A 183 -5.35 -24.43 -7.53
CA ASP A 183 -4.20 -24.62 -8.41
C ASP A 183 -3.06 -23.66 -8.07
N TYR A 184 -3.38 -22.42 -7.68
CA TYR A 184 -2.41 -21.45 -7.22
C TYR A 184 -1.70 -21.92 -5.94
N GLU A 185 -2.48 -22.34 -4.94
CA GLU A 185 -1.95 -22.84 -3.66
C GLU A 185 -1.07 -24.08 -3.87
N TYR A 186 -1.52 -25.01 -4.70
CA TYR A 186 -0.77 -26.24 -5.04
C TYR A 186 0.56 -25.92 -5.73
N LEU A 187 0.54 -25.09 -6.77
CA LEU A 187 1.75 -24.74 -7.51
C LEU A 187 2.73 -23.90 -6.67
N GLN A 188 2.21 -23.04 -5.81
CA GLN A 188 3.03 -22.31 -4.85
C GLN A 188 3.71 -23.24 -3.86
N TYR A 189 2.99 -24.21 -3.32
CA TYR A 189 3.54 -25.24 -2.44
C TYR A 189 4.66 -26.05 -3.14
N MET A 190 4.39 -26.52 -4.34
CA MET A 190 5.36 -27.28 -5.13
C MET A 190 6.67 -26.48 -5.34
N ARG A 191 6.56 -25.20 -5.65
CA ARG A 191 7.74 -24.34 -5.84
C ARG A 191 8.57 -24.12 -4.57
N LEU A 192 7.91 -24.08 -3.42
CA LEU A 192 8.59 -23.81 -2.14
C LEU A 192 9.22 -25.06 -1.52
N PHE A 193 8.62 -26.21 -1.72
CA PHE A 193 8.94 -27.42 -0.95
C PHE A 193 9.36 -28.63 -1.78
N GLU A 194 9.04 -28.66 -3.07
CA GLU A 194 9.38 -29.79 -3.96
C GLU A 194 10.25 -29.27 -5.11
N GLN A 195 11.54 -29.03 -4.82
CA GLN A 195 12.55 -28.68 -5.83
C GLN A 195 13.22 -29.92 -6.41
#